data_72a17e4e19f69cbca54dbaba134bfb1a
#
_entry.id   72a17e4e19f69cbca54dbaba134bfb1a
#
_cell.length_a   1.000
_cell.length_b   1.000
_cell.length_c   1.000
_cell.angle_alpha   90.00
_cell.angle_beta   90.00
_cell.angle_gamma   90.00
#
_symmetry.space_group_name_H-M   'P 1'
#
loop_
_entity.id
_entity.type
_entity.pdbx_description
1 polymer ?
#
loop_
_entity_poly.entity_id
_entity_poly.type
_entity_poly.pdbx_seq_one_letter_code
_entity_poly.pdbx_strand_id
1 'polypeptide(L)'
;MAVQEARQSAESSRGPGTHEGGCTCGDCPHGARAGHRRAVAEFLLQRDGFAAGHGLPAAVAHSVSASRQWVSEELTQSAELVAERGRAEGEAWLARLWLRTAVTVWVGVVFLLLVQSLTAIGAGWTDARTAGLLAALVVAGALTAASWFHRARGGALAPVIGEDNRLSTSRAVAAAWVLLVAYAVLVLVGRLAAASGHAERDALIAGLDLARGAGVVTVLAVVCGIAVLVRRVVALRVLAQRLQKVRAHRPRAADLLTDDAGRGTFADIQYVVIGAVALVFAAVRLARRPDQLPDLPWGLAVMVLVSAATYLAGKYAEGGRPVILSVVRSREAGDLDAPIRTGDDIEIRGAGFVPPGAQTADRLSRMVVRIGPVHVHVPLVPVTGGFSNPTDAVLTVPVPADVEPGRVDVQVVTAAGAETNRYAIDVTD
;
A
#
# COMPACT_ATOMS: atom_id res chain seq x y z
N MET A 1 -33.02 21.51 6.99
CA MET A 1 -33.07 22.80 6.25
C MET A 1 -32.20 23.88 6.89
N ALA A 2 -32.33 24.18 8.19
CA ALA A 2 -31.54 25.23 8.86
C ALA A 2 -29.99 25.08 8.81
N VAL A 3 -29.49 23.86 8.77
CA VAL A 3 -28.04 23.57 8.69
C VAL A 3 -27.46 23.87 7.31
N GLN A 4 -28.26 23.72 6.26
CA GLN A 4 -27.85 24.03 4.89
C GLN A 4 -27.78 25.54 4.63
N GLU A 5 -28.69 26.30 5.23
CA GLU A 5 -28.66 27.77 5.18
C GLU A 5 -27.49 28.37 5.98
N ALA A 6 -27.14 27.79 7.11
CA ALA A 6 -25.98 28.21 7.89
C ALA A 6 -24.65 27.95 7.13
N ARG A 7 -24.53 26.86 6.37
CA ARG A 7 -23.38 26.58 5.47
C ARG A 7 -23.29 27.59 4.33
N GLN A 8 -24.40 27.93 3.68
CA GLN A 8 -24.42 28.93 2.60
C GLN A 8 -24.09 30.35 3.09
N SER A 9 -24.50 30.70 4.31
CA SER A 9 -24.19 32.00 4.91
C SER A 9 -22.70 32.14 5.31
N ALA A 10 -22.06 31.05 5.72
CA ALA A 10 -20.63 31.00 6.04
C ALA A 10 -19.73 31.08 4.79
N GLU A 11 -20.20 30.60 3.65
CA GLU A 11 -19.46 30.71 2.38
C GLU A 11 -19.53 32.12 1.78
N SER A 12 -20.61 32.87 2.01
CA SER A 12 -20.80 34.21 1.46
C SER A 12 -20.02 35.32 2.20
N SER A 13 -19.51 35.07 3.41
CA SER A 13 -18.84 36.07 4.23
C SER A 13 -17.31 36.11 4.12
N ARG A 14 -16.71 35.28 3.25
CA ARG A 14 -15.26 35.34 2.97
C ARG A 14 -14.96 36.40 1.92
N GLY A 15 -14.63 37.61 2.37
CA GLY A 15 -14.10 38.69 1.55
C GLY A 15 -12.79 38.32 0.84
N PRO A 16 -12.38 39.08 -0.19
CA PRO A 16 -11.20 38.79 -1.01
C PRO A 16 -9.92 39.08 -0.21
N GLY A 17 -9.38 38.06 0.44
CA GLY A 17 -8.13 38.12 1.20
C GLY A 17 -7.07 37.20 0.62
N THR A 18 -6.04 37.81 0.04
CA THR A 18 -4.67 37.32 -0.27
C THR A 18 -4.55 36.03 -1.09
N HIS A 19 -4.18 36.22 -2.35
CA HIS A 19 -3.75 35.20 -3.30
C HIS A 19 -2.45 34.53 -2.86
N GLU A 20 -2.50 33.56 -2.01
CA GLU A 20 -1.61 32.40 -2.14
C GLU A 20 -2.27 31.50 -3.20
N GLY A 21 -1.60 31.33 -4.36
CA GLY A 21 -2.13 30.71 -5.55
C GLY A 21 -2.56 29.24 -5.40
N GLY A 22 -3.61 29.02 -4.62
CA GLY A 22 -4.28 27.74 -4.45
C GLY A 22 -5.26 27.51 -5.61
N CYS A 23 -4.93 26.62 -6.54
CA CYS A 23 -5.84 26.18 -7.57
C CYS A 23 -7.15 25.67 -6.92
N THR A 24 -8.28 26.30 -7.25
CA THR A 24 -9.62 25.94 -6.75
C THR A 24 -10.25 24.78 -7.54
N CYS A 25 -9.63 24.34 -8.65
CA CYS A 25 -10.11 23.19 -9.42
C CYS A 25 -9.89 21.89 -8.65
N GLY A 26 -10.99 21.14 -8.37
CA GLY A 26 -10.93 19.84 -7.69
C GLY A 26 -10.13 18.77 -8.45
N ASP A 27 -10.02 18.92 -9.78
CA ASP A 27 -9.44 17.93 -10.68
C ASP A 27 -7.94 18.10 -10.90
N CYS A 28 -7.35 19.25 -10.51
CA CYS A 28 -5.92 19.42 -10.63
C CYS A 28 -5.17 18.78 -9.44
N PRO A 29 -3.93 18.28 -9.64
CA PRO A 29 -3.16 17.61 -8.59
C PRO A 29 -2.87 18.48 -7.36
N HIS A 30 -2.83 19.80 -7.51
CA HIS A 30 -2.65 20.75 -6.40
C HIS A 30 -3.96 20.94 -5.64
N GLY A 31 -5.10 21.03 -6.35
CA GLY A 31 -6.43 21.12 -5.77
C GLY A 31 -6.82 19.85 -4.99
N ALA A 32 -6.54 18.67 -5.53
CA ALA A 32 -6.81 17.40 -4.86
C ALA A 32 -6.07 17.28 -3.51
N ARG A 33 -4.79 17.69 -3.45
CA ARG A 33 -4.00 17.71 -2.21
C ARG A 33 -4.50 18.74 -1.21
N ALA A 34 -4.87 19.92 -1.68
CA ALA A 34 -5.43 20.97 -0.81
C ALA A 34 -6.81 20.57 -0.28
N GLY A 35 -7.66 19.97 -1.14
CA GLY A 35 -8.96 19.44 -0.76
C GLY A 35 -8.87 18.33 0.29
N HIS A 36 -7.96 17.37 0.11
CA HIS A 36 -7.75 16.31 1.11
C HIS A 36 -7.26 16.88 2.45
N ARG A 37 -6.26 17.77 2.46
CA ARG A 37 -5.78 18.40 3.71
C ARG A 37 -6.88 19.20 4.41
N ARG A 38 -7.74 19.88 3.65
CA ARG A 38 -8.87 20.62 4.23
C ARG A 38 -9.88 19.65 4.85
N ALA A 39 -10.26 18.58 4.15
CA ALA A 39 -11.16 17.57 4.69
C ALA A 39 -10.61 16.89 5.96
N VAL A 40 -9.30 16.59 6.01
CA VAL A 40 -8.65 16.07 7.22
C VAL A 40 -8.71 17.09 8.37
N ALA A 41 -8.43 18.36 8.11
CA ALA A 41 -8.48 19.40 9.13
C ALA A 41 -9.92 19.61 9.66
N GLU A 42 -10.92 19.63 8.78
CA GLU A 42 -12.32 19.71 9.15
C GLU A 42 -12.76 18.51 9.99
N PHE A 43 -12.40 17.29 9.59
CA PHE A 43 -12.67 16.07 10.35
C PHE A 43 -12.05 16.11 11.76
N LEU A 44 -10.78 16.55 11.88
CA LEU A 44 -10.11 16.64 13.18
C LEU A 44 -10.76 17.70 14.08
N LEU A 45 -11.12 18.86 13.54
CA LEU A 45 -11.83 19.91 14.29
C LEU A 45 -13.21 19.44 14.76
N GLN A 46 -13.96 18.74 13.92
CA GLN A 46 -15.27 18.17 14.26
C GLN A 46 -15.13 17.10 15.35
N ARG A 47 -14.17 16.18 15.20
CA ARG A 47 -13.85 15.16 16.19
C ARG A 47 -13.53 15.75 17.56
N ASP A 48 -12.61 16.75 17.58
CA ASP A 48 -12.17 17.38 18.82
C ASP A 48 -13.30 18.21 19.45
N GLY A 49 -14.16 18.85 18.64
CA GLY A 49 -15.38 19.53 19.09
C GLY A 49 -16.35 18.57 19.79
N PHE A 50 -16.63 17.42 19.21
CA PHE A 50 -17.50 16.41 19.82
C PHE A 50 -16.88 15.81 21.08
N ALA A 51 -15.56 15.60 21.11
CA ALA A 51 -14.86 15.14 22.32
C ALA A 51 -14.97 16.16 23.48
N ALA A 52 -15.05 17.45 23.15
CA ALA A 52 -15.27 18.52 24.12
C ALA A 52 -16.76 18.77 24.47
N GLY A 53 -17.68 17.98 23.90
CA GLY A 53 -19.13 18.14 24.10
C GLY A 53 -19.76 19.28 23.31
N HIS A 54 -19.05 19.86 22.35
CA HIS A 54 -19.54 20.93 21.52
C HIS A 54 -20.26 20.40 20.27
N GLY A 55 -21.29 21.11 19.81
CA GLY A 55 -21.95 20.85 18.53
C GLY A 55 -23.03 19.76 18.59
N LEU A 56 -23.38 19.24 19.77
CA LEU A 56 -24.47 18.29 19.93
C LEU A 56 -25.82 19.02 19.75
N PRO A 57 -26.73 18.50 18.88
CA PRO A 57 -28.07 19.05 18.79
C PRO A 57 -28.86 18.89 20.11
N ALA A 58 -29.61 19.91 20.51
CA ALA A 58 -30.38 19.86 21.75
C ALA A 58 -31.36 18.66 21.81
N ALA A 59 -31.87 18.23 20.66
CA ALA A 59 -32.81 17.10 20.57
C ALA A 59 -32.18 15.76 21.03
N VAL A 60 -30.86 15.54 20.85
CA VAL A 60 -30.16 14.31 21.20
C VAL A 60 -29.32 14.45 22.47
N ALA A 61 -29.16 15.67 22.99
CA ALA A 61 -28.32 15.95 24.16
C ALA A 61 -28.82 15.30 25.46
N HIS A 62 -30.11 14.96 25.50
CA HIS A 62 -30.77 14.36 26.68
C HIS A 62 -30.62 12.84 26.77
N SER A 63 -30.13 12.18 25.73
CA SER A 63 -29.94 10.73 25.68
C SER A 63 -28.50 10.40 25.28
N VAL A 64 -27.78 9.69 26.14
CA VAL A 64 -26.39 9.28 25.90
C VAL A 64 -26.28 8.40 24.66
N SER A 65 -27.22 7.45 24.47
CA SER A 65 -27.23 6.55 23.32
C SER A 65 -27.53 7.31 22.02
N ALA A 66 -28.52 8.19 22.01
CA ALA A 66 -28.85 9.02 20.84
C ALA A 66 -27.71 9.99 20.48
N SER A 67 -27.04 10.58 21.49
CA SER A 67 -25.86 11.42 21.25
C SER A 67 -24.71 10.63 20.64
N ARG A 68 -24.40 9.43 21.15
CA ARG A 68 -23.36 8.54 20.60
C ARG A 68 -23.67 8.16 19.16
N GLN A 69 -24.90 7.76 18.86
CA GLN A 69 -25.29 7.37 17.53
C GLN A 69 -25.18 8.55 16.56
N TRP A 70 -25.71 9.72 16.93
CA TRP A 70 -25.63 10.90 16.09
C TRP A 70 -24.17 11.33 15.81
N VAL A 71 -23.31 11.36 16.84
CA VAL A 71 -21.88 11.64 16.69
C VAL A 71 -21.20 10.59 15.78
N SER A 72 -21.56 9.33 15.93
CA SER A 72 -21.04 8.25 15.08
C SER A 72 -21.41 8.45 13.61
N GLU A 73 -22.67 8.77 13.32
CA GLU A 73 -23.16 9.00 11.95
C GLU A 73 -22.46 10.22 11.32
N GLU A 74 -22.37 11.34 12.04
CA GLU A 74 -21.74 12.57 11.56
C GLU A 74 -20.24 12.38 11.30
N LEU A 75 -19.52 11.70 12.20
CA LEU A 75 -18.10 11.39 12.03
C LEU A 75 -17.87 10.37 10.92
N THR A 76 -18.77 9.42 10.73
CA THR A 76 -18.70 8.46 9.61
C THR A 76 -18.82 9.18 8.27
N GLN A 77 -19.77 10.10 8.11
CA GLN A 77 -19.91 10.90 6.90
C GLN A 77 -18.67 11.75 6.62
N SER A 78 -18.14 12.42 7.65
CA SER A 78 -16.89 13.18 7.54
C SER A 78 -15.70 12.29 7.18
N ALA A 79 -15.60 11.08 7.74
CA ALA A 79 -14.56 10.11 7.44
C ALA A 79 -14.64 9.59 5.99
N GLU A 80 -15.85 9.38 5.47
CA GLU A 80 -16.08 9.01 4.06
C GLU A 80 -15.57 10.10 3.11
N LEU A 81 -15.87 11.37 3.40
CA LEU A 81 -15.34 12.50 2.62
C LEU A 81 -13.81 12.56 2.66
N VAL A 82 -13.19 12.33 3.81
CA VAL A 82 -11.73 12.27 3.94
C VAL A 82 -11.15 11.13 3.10
N ALA A 83 -11.77 9.94 3.15
CA ALA A 83 -11.35 8.78 2.39
C ALA A 83 -11.50 8.98 0.87
N GLU A 84 -12.57 9.64 0.43
CA GLU A 84 -12.81 9.98 -0.98
C GLU A 84 -11.78 11.00 -1.49
N ARG A 85 -11.56 12.09 -0.75
CA ARG A 85 -10.55 13.10 -1.09
C ARG A 85 -9.13 12.53 -1.06
N GLY A 86 -8.84 11.59 -0.15
CA GLY A 86 -7.58 10.85 -0.09
C GLY A 86 -7.35 9.98 -1.33
N ARG A 87 -8.39 9.32 -1.85
CA ARG A 87 -8.31 8.56 -3.11
C ARG A 87 -8.02 9.48 -4.30
N ALA A 88 -8.73 10.59 -4.42
CA ALA A 88 -8.51 11.58 -5.48
C ALA A 88 -7.07 12.17 -5.43
N GLU A 89 -6.54 12.47 -4.23
CA GLU A 89 -5.13 12.90 -4.07
C GLU A 89 -4.16 11.80 -4.52
N GLY A 90 -4.42 10.54 -4.14
CA GLY A 90 -3.60 9.40 -4.53
C GLY A 90 -3.54 9.20 -6.04
N GLU A 91 -4.66 9.29 -6.73
CA GLU A 91 -4.75 9.20 -8.19
C GLU A 91 -4.01 10.35 -8.88
N ALA A 92 -4.21 11.57 -8.41
CA ALA A 92 -3.49 12.74 -8.91
C ALA A 92 -1.99 12.67 -8.64
N TRP A 93 -1.55 12.02 -7.57
CA TRP A 93 -0.13 11.76 -7.28
C TRP A 93 0.45 10.72 -8.24
N LEU A 94 -0.24 9.62 -8.48
CA LEU A 94 0.17 8.58 -9.44
C LEU A 94 0.28 9.14 -10.85
N ALA A 95 -0.66 9.99 -11.26
CA ALA A 95 -0.64 10.66 -12.55
C ALA A 95 0.58 11.57 -12.75
N ARG A 96 1.19 12.09 -11.68
CA ARG A 96 2.45 12.87 -11.75
C ARG A 96 3.71 12.00 -11.68
N LEU A 97 3.60 10.81 -11.13
CA LEU A 97 4.74 9.93 -10.92
C LEU A 97 5.35 9.47 -12.25
N TRP A 98 4.53 9.32 -13.31
CA TRP A 98 5.01 8.91 -14.61
C TRP A 98 6.07 9.88 -15.20
N LEU A 99 5.84 11.19 -15.06
CA LEU A 99 6.80 12.18 -15.54
C LEU A 99 8.09 12.14 -14.72
N ARG A 100 7.98 12.02 -13.39
CA ARG A 100 9.15 11.92 -12.51
C ARG A 100 9.98 10.68 -12.83
N THR A 101 9.32 9.53 -13.03
CA THR A 101 10.03 8.29 -13.39
C THR A 101 10.70 8.40 -14.75
N ALA A 102 10.03 8.98 -15.76
CA ALA A 102 10.63 9.23 -17.07
C ALA A 102 11.87 10.15 -16.96
N VAL A 103 11.75 11.27 -16.25
CA VAL A 103 12.90 12.18 -15.99
C VAL A 103 14.05 11.45 -15.29
N THR A 104 13.76 10.66 -14.26
CA THR A 104 14.80 9.90 -13.53
C THR A 104 15.53 8.91 -14.43
N VAL A 105 14.80 8.23 -15.34
CA VAL A 105 15.40 7.30 -16.32
C VAL A 105 16.37 8.04 -17.25
N TRP A 106 15.97 9.19 -17.78
CA TRP A 106 16.84 9.96 -18.68
C TRP A 106 18.03 10.61 -17.96
N VAL A 107 17.85 11.06 -16.71
CA VAL A 107 18.96 11.50 -15.84
C VAL A 107 19.96 10.35 -15.63
N GLY A 108 19.47 9.12 -15.46
CA GLY A 108 20.33 7.93 -15.38
C GLY A 108 21.15 7.69 -16.65
N VAL A 109 20.55 7.88 -17.83
CA VAL A 109 21.26 7.78 -19.14
C VAL A 109 22.33 8.85 -19.27
N VAL A 110 22.01 10.11 -18.93
CA VAL A 110 22.96 11.22 -18.95
C VAL A 110 24.12 10.96 -17.97
N PHE A 111 23.81 10.46 -16.78
CA PHE A 111 24.83 10.09 -15.80
C PHE A 111 25.74 8.97 -16.31
N LEU A 112 25.17 7.93 -16.94
CA LEU A 112 25.94 6.86 -17.56
C LEU A 112 26.86 7.40 -18.65
N LEU A 113 26.36 8.29 -19.51
CA LEU A 113 27.15 8.95 -20.57
C LEU A 113 28.31 9.74 -19.95
N LEU A 114 28.07 10.51 -18.90
CA LEU A 114 29.07 11.26 -18.17
C LEU A 114 30.18 10.33 -17.60
N VAL A 115 29.78 9.27 -16.88
CA VAL A 115 30.73 8.30 -16.31
C VAL A 115 31.57 7.62 -17.41
N GLN A 116 30.93 7.22 -18.52
CA GLN A 116 31.65 6.63 -19.65
C GLN A 116 32.60 7.61 -20.32
N SER A 117 32.20 8.87 -20.49
CA SER A 117 33.04 9.92 -21.06
C SER A 117 34.25 10.22 -20.17
N LEU A 118 34.03 10.38 -18.85
CA LEU A 118 35.11 10.61 -17.89
C LEU A 118 36.11 9.45 -17.84
N THR A 119 35.61 8.20 -17.86
CA THR A 119 36.47 7.00 -17.85
C THR A 119 37.10 6.73 -19.22
N ALA A 120 36.66 7.37 -20.28
CA ALA A 120 37.29 7.31 -21.60
C ALA A 120 38.52 8.21 -21.71
N ILE A 121 38.69 9.22 -20.83
CA ILE A 121 39.86 10.08 -20.80
C ILE A 121 41.10 9.23 -20.51
N GLY A 122 42.04 9.16 -21.45
CA GLY A 122 43.25 8.34 -21.37
C GLY A 122 43.14 6.87 -21.81
N ALA A 123 41.92 6.27 -21.79
CA ALA A 123 41.71 4.87 -22.20
C ALA A 123 41.08 4.73 -23.62
N GLY A 124 40.61 5.83 -24.18
CA GLY A 124 39.88 5.86 -25.46
C GLY A 124 38.44 5.39 -25.39
N TRP A 125 37.70 5.66 -26.44
CA TRP A 125 36.30 5.21 -26.61
C TRP A 125 36.30 3.81 -27.24
N THR A 126 35.52 2.87 -26.68
CA THR A 126 35.46 1.48 -27.14
C THR A 126 34.04 1.15 -27.67
N ASP A 127 33.94 0.14 -28.55
CA ASP A 127 32.67 -0.37 -29.08
C ASP A 127 31.75 -0.87 -27.97
N ALA A 128 32.32 -1.42 -26.90
CA ALA A 128 31.56 -1.83 -25.71
C ALA A 128 30.85 -0.65 -25.03
N ARG A 129 31.46 0.55 -25.01
CA ARG A 129 30.84 1.76 -24.47
C ARG A 129 29.72 2.24 -25.38
N THR A 130 29.92 2.22 -26.68
CA THR A 130 28.87 2.55 -27.65
C THR A 130 27.67 1.60 -27.51
N ALA A 131 27.92 0.28 -27.47
CA ALA A 131 26.90 -0.73 -27.25
C ALA A 131 26.15 -0.53 -25.92
N GLY A 132 26.88 -0.21 -24.83
CA GLY A 132 26.30 0.09 -23.52
C GLY A 132 25.38 1.32 -23.54
N LEU A 133 25.76 2.40 -24.22
CA LEU A 133 24.92 3.58 -24.38
C LEU A 133 23.69 3.31 -25.24
N LEU A 134 23.83 2.57 -26.34
CA LEU A 134 22.70 2.17 -27.17
C LEU A 134 21.71 1.29 -26.38
N ALA A 135 22.21 0.32 -25.62
CA ALA A 135 21.40 -0.50 -24.73
C ALA A 135 20.66 0.35 -23.71
N ALA A 136 21.34 1.33 -23.09
CA ALA A 136 20.71 2.25 -22.13
C ALA A 136 19.61 3.11 -22.78
N LEU A 137 19.83 3.59 -24.01
CA LEU A 137 18.82 4.34 -24.78
C LEU A 137 17.59 3.48 -25.09
N VAL A 138 17.79 2.21 -25.50
CA VAL A 138 16.70 1.27 -25.78
C VAL A 138 15.90 0.99 -24.50
N VAL A 139 16.56 0.72 -23.37
CA VAL A 139 15.90 0.50 -22.07
C VAL A 139 15.16 1.77 -21.64
N ALA A 140 15.78 2.95 -21.77
CA ALA A 140 15.14 4.22 -21.41
C ALA A 140 13.92 4.50 -22.30
N GLY A 141 14.01 4.24 -23.59
CA GLY A 141 12.89 4.35 -24.52
C GLY A 141 11.73 3.43 -24.16
N ALA A 142 12.02 2.14 -23.87
CA ALA A 142 11.04 1.17 -23.45
C ALA A 142 10.37 1.56 -22.11
N LEU A 143 11.15 2.00 -21.11
CA LEU A 143 10.62 2.48 -19.84
C LEU A 143 9.80 3.77 -19.99
N THR A 144 10.18 4.67 -20.91
CA THR A 144 9.41 5.87 -21.20
C THR A 144 8.09 5.52 -21.88
N ALA A 145 8.09 4.60 -22.84
CA ALA A 145 6.88 4.08 -23.46
C ALA A 145 5.96 3.40 -22.43
N ALA A 146 6.51 2.52 -21.57
CA ALA A 146 5.78 1.91 -20.48
C ALA A 146 5.20 2.96 -19.52
N SER A 147 5.98 4.01 -19.21
CA SER A 147 5.51 5.13 -18.38
C SER A 147 4.33 5.86 -18.99
N TRP A 148 4.35 6.05 -20.30
CA TRP A 148 3.25 6.68 -21.03
C TRP A 148 1.98 5.82 -21.02
N PHE A 149 2.09 4.52 -21.32
CA PHE A 149 0.95 3.60 -21.32
C PHE A 149 0.33 3.46 -19.93
N HIS A 150 1.14 3.48 -18.88
CA HIS A 150 0.70 3.32 -17.48
C HIS A 150 0.65 4.63 -16.70
N ARG A 151 0.50 5.79 -17.37
CA ARG A 151 0.56 7.12 -16.74
C ARG A 151 -0.43 7.30 -15.58
N ALA A 152 -1.63 6.70 -15.66
CA ALA A 152 -2.63 6.75 -14.60
C ALA A 152 -2.32 5.85 -13.40
N ARG A 153 -1.37 4.90 -13.54
CA ARG A 153 -1.03 3.88 -12.53
C ARG A 153 0.39 4.01 -11.99
N GLY A 154 1.03 5.17 -12.16
CA GLY A 154 2.38 5.42 -11.65
C GLY A 154 3.52 5.22 -12.66
N GLY A 155 3.22 5.14 -13.96
CA GLY A 155 4.22 5.12 -15.03
C GLY A 155 5.06 3.84 -15.04
N ALA A 156 6.39 3.96 -15.15
CA ALA A 156 7.32 2.83 -15.15
C ALA A 156 7.28 1.99 -13.86
N LEU A 157 6.79 2.56 -12.75
CA LEU A 157 6.62 1.83 -11.48
C LEU A 157 5.31 1.03 -11.39
N ALA A 158 4.40 1.15 -12.35
CA ALA A 158 3.12 0.44 -12.34
C ALA A 158 3.24 -1.08 -12.12
N PRO A 159 4.20 -1.82 -12.72
CA PRO A 159 4.38 -3.24 -12.45
C PRO A 159 4.81 -3.56 -11.01
N VAL A 160 5.45 -2.60 -10.34
CA VAL A 160 5.98 -2.74 -8.97
C VAL A 160 4.93 -2.36 -7.93
N ILE A 161 3.94 -1.54 -8.30
CA ILE A 161 2.84 -1.13 -7.41
C ILE A 161 1.84 -2.29 -7.28
N GLY A 162 1.51 -2.64 -6.03
CA GLY A 162 0.50 -3.65 -5.69
C GLY A 162 -0.94 -3.17 -5.90
N GLU A 163 -1.89 -4.08 -5.76
CA GLU A 163 -3.34 -3.76 -5.81
C GLU A 163 -3.77 -2.92 -4.61
N ASP A 164 -3.05 -3.02 -3.51
CA ASP A 164 -3.16 -2.22 -2.28
C ASP A 164 -2.52 -0.82 -2.39
N ASN A 165 -2.08 -0.41 -3.59
CA ASN A 165 -1.40 0.86 -3.86
C ASN A 165 -0.11 1.07 -3.04
N ARG A 166 0.61 -0.02 -2.72
CA ARG A 166 1.93 -0.03 -2.06
C ARG A 166 2.99 -0.57 -3.01
N LEU A 167 4.27 -0.22 -2.78
CA LEU A 167 5.37 -0.84 -3.52
C LEU A 167 5.58 -2.27 -3.03
N SER A 168 5.57 -3.22 -3.97
CA SER A 168 5.82 -4.63 -3.69
C SER A 168 7.31 -4.93 -3.73
N THR A 169 7.87 -5.37 -2.62
CA THR A 169 9.29 -5.73 -2.47
C THR A 169 9.73 -6.79 -3.48
N SER A 170 8.96 -7.88 -3.62
CA SER A 170 9.30 -8.95 -4.56
C SER A 170 9.29 -8.51 -6.02
N ARG A 171 8.31 -7.67 -6.40
CA ARG A 171 8.22 -7.13 -7.78
C ARG A 171 9.33 -6.11 -8.04
N ALA A 172 9.72 -5.30 -7.04
CA ALA A 172 10.80 -4.33 -7.17
C ALA A 172 12.15 -5.03 -7.41
N VAL A 173 12.45 -6.05 -6.61
CA VAL A 173 13.67 -6.86 -6.77
C VAL A 173 13.66 -7.58 -8.12
N ALA A 174 12.56 -8.23 -8.50
CA ALA A 174 12.45 -8.90 -9.79
C ALA A 174 12.60 -7.92 -10.97
N ALA A 175 11.97 -6.75 -10.93
CA ALA A 175 12.09 -5.73 -11.97
C ALA A 175 13.53 -5.22 -12.12
N ALA A 176 14.25 -5.01 -11.01
CA ALA A 176 15.66 -4.61 -11.05
C ALA A 176 16.53 -5.67 -11.73
N TRP A 177 16.32 -6.95 -11.43
CA TRP A 177 17.06 -8.05 -12.07
C TRP A 177 16.70 -8.20 -13.55
N VAL A 178 15.42 -8.10 -13.91
CA VAL A 178 14.98 -8.14 -15.31
C VAL A 178 15.61 -7.00 -16.10
N LEU A 179 15.66 -5.79 -15.56
CA LEU A 179 16.27 -4.64 -16.22
C LEU A 179 17.80 -4.82 -16.40
N LEU A 180 18.51 -5.36 -15.38
CA LEU A 180 19.92 -5.63 -15.49
C LEU A 180 20.23 -6.67 -16.58
N VAL A 181 19.49 -7.78 -16.58
CA VAL A 181 19.69 -8.85 -17.57
C VAL A 181 19.32 -8.39 -18.98
N ALA A 182 18.18 -7.66 -19.13
CA ALA A 182 17.79 -7.08 -20.40
C ALA A 182 18.86 -6.12 -20.94
N TYR A 183 19.41 -5.26 -20.08
CA TYR A 183 20.51 -4.37 -20.43
C TYR A 183 21.76 -5.15 -20.87
N ALA A 184 22.16 -6.20 -20.11
CA ALA A 184 23.31 -7.04 -20.45
C ALA A 184 23.13 -7.73 -21.82
N VAL A 185 21.95 -8.29 -22.08
CA VAL A 185 21.64 -8.92 -23.38
C VAL A 185 21.67 -7.89 -24.52
N LEU A 186 21.13 -6.70 -24.34
CA LEU A 186 21.17 -5.62 -25.33
C LEU A 186 22.59 -5.15 -25.64
N VAL A 187 23.47 -5.08 -24.63
CA VAL A 187 24.91 -4.79 -24.84
C VAL A 187 25.53 -5.86 -25.71
N LEU A 188 25.30 -7.14 -25.41
CA LEU A 188 25.84 -8.25 -26.21
C LEU A 188 25.30 -8.24 -27.64
N VAL A 189 24.01 -7.97 -27.84
CA VAL A 189 23.39 -7.82 -29.18
C VAL A 189 24.03 -6.66 -29.94
N GLY A 190 24.22 -5.50 -29.29
CA GLY A 190 24.87 -4.35 -29.90
C GLY A 190 26.32 -4.65 -30.33
N ARG A 191 27.08 -5.34 -29.49
CA ARG A 191 28.44 -5.80 -29.83
C ARG A 191 28.45 -6.83 -30.94
N LEU A 192 27.53 -7.79 -30.92
CA LEU A 192 27.39 -8.79 -31.96
C LEU A 192 27.08 -8.17 -33.32
N ALA A 193 26.26 -7.12 -33.34
CA ALA A 193 25.94 -6.38 -34.57
C ALA A 193 27.14 -5.58 -35.11
N ALA A 194 28.03 -5.10 -34.23
CA ALA A 194 29.25 -4.38 -34.59
C ALA A 194 30.43 -5.29 -34.96
N ALA A 195 30.41 -6.56 -34.54
CA ALA A 195 31.51 -7.51 -34.75
C ALA A 195 31.69 -7.83 -36.26
N SER A 196 32.91 -7.62 -36.75
CA SER A 196 33.27 -7.85 -38.17
C SER A 196 33.85 -9.24 -38.44
N GLY A 197 34.45 -9.88 -37.42
CA GLY A 197 35.12 -11.19 -37.52
C GLY A 197 34.25 -12.36 -37.08
N HIS A 198 34.37 -13.52 -37.74
CA HIS A 198 33.68 -14.76 -37.30
C HIS A 198 34.08 -15.19 -35.89
N ALA A 199 35.37 -15.16 -35.58
CA ALA A 199 35.89 -15.56 -34.25
C ALA A 199 35.38 -14.67 -33.11
N GLU A 200 35.19 -13.35 -33.36
CA GLU A 200 34.62 -12.43 -32.40
C GLU A 200 33.12 -12.71 -32.18
N ARG A 201 32.37 -12.98 -33.26
CA ARG A 201 30.96 -13.35 -33.17
C ARG A 201 30.76 -14.64 -32.38
N ASP A 202 31.56 -15.65 -32.65
CA ASP A 202 31.50 -16.94 -31.95
C ASP A 202 31.82 -16.76 -30.45
N ALA A 203 32.80 -15.92 -30.11
CA ALA A 203 33.13 -15.60 -28.72
C ALA A 203 31.98 -14.87 -27.98
N LEU A 204 31.29 -13.93 -28.65
CA LEU A 204 30.12 -13.22 -28.10
C LEU A 204 28.93 -14.16 -27.91
N ILE A 205 28.68 -15.08 -28.88
CA ILE A 205 27.62 -16.10 -28.77
C ILE A 205 27.95 -17.05 -27.61
N ALA A 206 29.21 -17.47 -27.45
CA ALA A 206 29.64 -18.25 -26.30
C ALA A 206 29.52 -17.50 -24.95
N GLY A 207 29.52 -16.16 -24.98
CA GLY A 207 29.24 -15.30 -23.82
C GLY A 207 27.77 -15.37 -23.31
N LEU A 208 26.85 -15.84 -24.14
CA LEU A 208 25.45 -16.13 -23.80
C LEU A 208 25.26 -17.56 -23.27
N ASP A 209 26.29 -18.40 -23.27
CA ASP A 209 26.16 -19.77 -22.82
C ASP A 209 25.73 -19.85 -21.36
N LEU A 210 24.73 -20.73 -21.12
CA LEU A 210 24.21 -21.02 -19.78
C LEU A 210 25.28 -21.50 -18.81
N ALA A 211 26.33 -22.17 -19.30
CA ALA A 211 27.44 -22.61 -18.46
C ALA A 211 28.17 -21.45 -17.77
N ARG A 212 28.27 -20.29 -18.42
CA ARG A 212 28.86 -19.07 -17.87
C ARG A 212 27.86 -18.15 -17.17
N GLY A 213 26.60 -18.16 -17.61
CA GLY A 213 25.52 -17.34 -17.08
C GLY A 213 24.62 -18.04 -16.04
N ALA A 214 24.91 -19.29 -15.67
CA ALA A 214 24.03 -20.11 -14.83
C ALA A 214 23.61 -19.40 -13.52
N GLY A 215 24.55 -18.73 -12.85
CA GLY A 215 24.26 -18.02 -11.61
C GLY A 215 23.25 -16.89 -11.78
N VAL A 216 23.41 -16.03 -12.80
CA VAL A 216 22.48 -14.90 -13.03
C VAL A 216 21.12 -15.38 -13.50
N VAL A 217 21.06 -16.41 -14.35
CA VAL A 217 19.79 -16.99 -14.83
C VAL A 217 19.05 -17.65 -13.69
N THR A 218 19.75 -18.38 -12.81
CA THR A 218 19.17 -18.95 -11.59
C THR A 218 18.57 -17.87 -10.68
N VAL A 219 19.35 -16.82 -10.39
CA VAL A 219 18.86 -15.71 -9.57
C VAL A 219 17.63 -15.03 -10.22
N LEU A 220 17.69 -14.79 -11.52
CA LEU A 220 16.55 -14.23 -12.25
C LEU A 220 15.29 -15.12 -12.12
N ALA A 221 15.45 -16.42 -12.31
CA ALA A 221 14.36 -17.38 -12.16
C ALA A 221 13.80 -17.39 -10.73
N VAL A 222 14.67 -17.38 -9.72
CA VAL A 222 14.28 -17.32 -8.30
C VAL A 222 13.49 -16.05 -7.99
N VAL A 223 14.01 -14.86 -8.33
CA VAL A 223 13.35 -13.60 -7.96
C VAL A 223 12.02 -13.39 -8.70
N CYS A 224 11.94 -13.79 -9.97
CA CYS A 224 10.71 -13.77 -10.74
C CYS A 224 9.70 -14.80 -10.21
N GLY A 225 10.14 -16.01 -9.92
CA GLY A 225 9.31 -17.07 -9.33
C GLY A 225 8.73 -16.64 -7.99
N ILE A 226 9.55 -16.06 -7.11
CA ILE A 226 9.11 -15.52 -5.82
C ILE A 226 8.10 -14.37 -5.99
N ALA A 227 8.30 -13.47 -6.95
CA ALA A 227 7.35 -12.39 -7.20
C ALA A 227 5.96 -12.93 -7.59
N VAL A 228 5.90 -13.99 -8.39
CA VAL A 228 4.65 -14.68 -8.76
C VAL A 228 4.06 -15.44 -7.57
N LEU A 229 4.86 -16.21 -6.84
CA LEU A 229 4.42 -17.01 -5.70
C LEU A 229 3.86 -16.14 -4.57
N VAL A 230 4.57 -15.07 -4.19
CA VAL A 230 4.11 -14.13 -3.16
C VAL A 230 2.79 -13.48 -3.55
N ARG A 231 2.66 -13.03 -4.81
CA ARG A 231 1.39 -12.49 -5.31
C ARG A 231 0.26 -13.52 -5.15
N ARG A 232 0.50 -14.78 -5.53
CA ARG A 232 -0.49 -15.85 -5.43
C ARG A 232 -0.86 -16.15 -3.98
N VAL A 233 0.14 -16.26 -3.10
CA VAL A 233 -0.07 -16.52 -1.66
C VAL A 233 -0.90 -15.40 -1.03
N VAL A 234 -0.51 -14.13 -1.24
CA VAL A 234 -1.25 -12.98 -0.72
C VAL A 234 -2.69 -12.95 -1.24
N ALA A 235 -2.90 -13.14 -2.55
CA ALA A 235 -4.24 -13.16 -3.15
C ALA A 235 -5.13 -14.26 -2.55
N LEU A 236 -4.61 -15.49 -2.41
CA LEU A 236 -5.35 -16.60 -1.82
C LEU A 236 -5.69 -16.33 -0.34
N ARG A 237 -4.79 -15.72 0.41
CA ARG A 237 -5.03 -15.41 1.83
C ARG A 237 -6.03 -14.29 2.03
N VAL A 238 -6.04 -13.28 1.15
CA VAL A 238 -7.07 -12.23 1.15
C VAL A 238 -8.43 -12.82 0.79
N LEU A 239 -8.51 -13.66 -0.24
CA LEU A 239 -9.75 -14.36 -0.61
C LEU A 239 -10.27 -15.28 0.50
N ALA A 240 -9.37 -15.95 1.23
CA ALA A 240 -9.71 -16.78 2.39
C ALA A 240 -9.96 -15.97 3.67
N GLN A 241 -9.95 -14.65 3.61
CA GLN A 241 -10.11 -13.71 4.74
C GLN A 241 -9.09 -13.93 5.89
N ARG A 242 -7.93 -14.53 5.57
CA ARG A 242 -6.82 -14.75 6.51
C ARG A 242 -5.81 -13.61 6.52
N LEU A 243 -5.93 -12.68 5.58
CA LEU A 243 -5.09 -11.49 5.48
C LEU A 243 -5.98 -10.31 5.13
N GLN A 244 -5.87 -9.26 5.92
CA GLN A 244 -6.59 -8.01 5.70
C GLN A 244 -5.67 -7.02 4.99
N LYS A 245 -6.11 -6.46 3.86
CA LYS A 245 -5.37 -5.45 3.09
C LYS A 245 -6.21 -4.20 2.94
N VAL A 246 -5.65 -3.07 3.36
CA VAL A 246 -6.24 -1.76 3.17
C VAL A 246 -5.42 -1.00 2.12
N ARG A 247 -6.09 -0.42 1.16
CA ARG A 247 -5.46 0.34 0.08
C ARG A 247 -4.81 1.61 0.65
N ALA A 248 -3.50 1.77 0.40
CA ALA A 248 -2.78 2.99 0.77
C ALA A 248 -3.17 4.17 -0.14
N HIS A 249 -3.15 5.39 0.39
CA HIS A 249 -3.43 6.58 -0.42
C HIS A 249 -2.38 6.78 -1.53
N ARG A 250 -1.12 6.46 -1.24
CA ARG A 250 -0.01 6.57 -2.20
C ARG A 250 1.11 5.57 -1.87
N PRO A 251 1.81 5.02 -2.89
CA PRO A 251 2.98 4.19 -2.66
C PRO A 251 4.14 5.02 -2.10
N ARG A 252 4.91 4.41 -1.19
CA ARG A 252 6.07 5.01 -0.53
C ARG A 252 7.28 4.09 -0.70
N ALA A 253 8.49 4.66 -0.80
CA ALA A 253 9.72 3.85 -0.83
C ALA A 253 9.90 2.99 0.43
N ALA A 254 9.41 3.46 1.58
CA ALA A 254 9.41 2.71 2.82
C ALA A 254 8.61 1.38 2.73
N ASP A 255 7.61 1.28 1.86
CA ASP A 255 6.81 0.07 1.67
C ASP A 255 7.65 -1.16 1.28
N LEU A 256 8.86 -0.93 0.71
CA LEU A 256 9.80 -2.00 0.36
C LEU A 256 10.45 -2.67 1.58
N LEU A 257 10.43 -2.02 2.74
CA LEU A 257 11.14 -2.43 3.96
C LEU A 257 10.20 -2.61 5.16
N THR A 258 8.90 -2.29 4.99
CA THR A 258 7.93 -2.29 6.09
C THR A 258 6.72 -3.17 5.79
N ASP A 259 6.07 -3.61 6.87
CA ASP A 259 4.75 -4.26 6.81
C ASP A 259 3.62 -3.24 6.51
N ASP A 260 2.39 -3.73 6.43
CA ASP A 260 1.22 -2.89 6.20
C ASP A 260 0.97 -1.87 7.31
N ALA A 261 1.42 -2.14 8.54
CA ALA A 261 1.36 -1.22 9.67
C ALA A 261 2.48 -0.17 9.68
N GLY A 262 3.41 -0.22 8.72
CA GLY A 262 4.56 0.68 8.62
C GLY A 262 5.73 0.30 9.54
N ARG A 263 5.74 -0.92 10.12
CA ARG A 263 6.83 -1.42 10.95
C ARG A 263 7.84 -2.15 10.07
N GLY A 264 9.14 -1.94 10.32
CA GLY A 264 10.20 -2.65 9.60
C GLY A 264 10.11 -4.16 9.83
N THR A 265 10.14 -4.95 8.75
CA THR A 265 10.15 -6.40 8.83
C THR A 265 11.52 -6.94 8.45
N PHE A 266 12.04 -7.87 9.26
CA PHE A 266 13.34 -8.50 8.98
C PHE A 266 13.33 -9.23 7.64
N ALA A 267 12.24 -9.90 7.30
CA ALA A 267 12.10 -10.66 6.06
C ALA A 267 12.17 -9.77 4.79
N ASP A 268 11.51 -8.60 4.82
CA ASP A 268 11.57 -7.64 3.70
C ASP A 268 12.95 -7.01 3.60
N ILE A 269 13.50 -6.54 4.73
CA ILE A 269 14.79 -5.84 4.77
C ILE A 269 15.92 -6.77 4.28
N GLN A 270 16.03 -8.00 4.80
CA GLN A 270 17.09 -8.92 4.41
C GLN A 270 16.99 -9.32 2.93
N TYR A 271 15.77 -9.50 2.39
CA TYR A 271 15.56 -9.82 0.97
C TYR A 271 16.00 -8.67 0.06
N VAL A 272 15.69 -7.43 0.41
CA VAL A 272 16.14 -6.24 -0.33
C VAL A 272 17.65 -6.09 -0.25
N VAL A 273 18.26 -6.23 0.93
CA VAL A 273 19.70 -6.06 1.12
C VAL A 273 20.49 -7.12 0.36
N ILE A 274 20.15 -8.40 0.51
CA ILE A 274 20.86 -9.49 -0.19
C ILE A 274 20.64 -9.36 -1.70
N GLY A 275 19.41 -9.06 -2.14
CA GLY A 275 19.09 -8.82 -3.54
C GLY A 275 19.87 -7.65 -4.14
N ALA A 276 20.02 -6.54 -3.41
CA ALA A 276 20.77 -5.37 -3.84
C ALA A 276 22.27 -5.65 -3.91
N VAL A 277 22.85 -6.33 -2.92
CA VAL A 277 24.27 -6.72 -2.93
C VAL A 277 24.58 -7.61 -4.14
N ALA A 278 23.75 -8.61 -4.41
CA ALA A 278 23.90 -9.49 -5.56
C ALA A 278 23.74 -8.73 -6.89
N LEU A 279 22.78 -7.79 -6.98
CA LEU A 279 22.55 -6.94 -8.14
C LEU A 279 23.76 -6.03 -8.42
N VAL A 280 24.29 -5.38 -7.38
CA VAL A 280 25.50 -4.53 -7.50
C VAL A 280 26.70 -5.36 -7.95
N PHE A 281 26.89 -6.56 -7.38
CA PHE A 281 27.95 -7.47 -7.81
C PHE A 281 27.81 -7.80 -9.31
N ALA A 282 26.61 -8.17 -9.76
CA ALA A 282 26.33 -8.48 -11.16
C ALA A 282 26.57 -7.25 -12.07
N ALA A 283 26.18 -6.06 -11.66
CA ALA A 283 26.42 -4.82 -12.40
C ALA A 283 27.92 -4.50 -12.53
N VAL A 284 28.70 -4.68 -11.46
CA VAL A 284 30.16 -4.50 -11.49
C VAL A 284 30.82 -5.53 -12.41
N ARG A 285 30.36 -6.79 -12.38
CA ARG A 285 30.86 -7.84 -13.29
C ARG A 285 30.57 -7.48 -14.75
N LEU A 286 29.35 -7.04 -15.04
CA LEU A 286 28.94 -6.59 -16.37
C LEU A 286 29.77 -5.40 -16.87
N ALA A 287 30.01 -4.42 -16.00
CA ALA A 287 30.85 -3.26 -16.34
C ALA A 287 32.31 -3.64 -16.67
N ARG A 288 32.84 -4.67 -15.99
CA ARG A 288 34.20 -5.15 -16.22
C ARG A 288 34.33 -6.12 -17.41
N ARG A 289 33.28 -6.88 -17.70
CA ARG A 289 33.23 -7.87 -18.78
C ARG A 289 31.94 -7.77 -19.57
N PRO A 290 31.82 -6.78 -20.48
CA PRO A 290 30.57 -6.54 -21.23
C PRO A 290 30.42 -7.50 -22.43
N ASP A 291 31.30 -8.49 -22.55
CA ASP A 291 31.34 -9.52 -23.60
C ASP A 291 30.63 -10.83 -23.18
N GLN A 292 30.09 -10.89 -21.97
CA GLN A 292 29.40 -12.06 -21.45
C GLN A 292 28.33 -11.69 -20.43
N LEU A 293 27.41 -12.59 -20.17
CA LEU A 293 26.47 -12.43 -19.04
C LEU A 293 27.23 -12.36 -17.72
N PRO A 294 26.75 -11.60 -16.72
CA PRO A 294 27.39 -11.51 -15.42
C PRO A 294 27.50 -12.89 -14.78
N ASP A 295 28.72 -13.37 -14.58
CA ASP A 295 28.97 -14.61 -13.85
C ASP A 295 28.81 -14.37 -12.35
N LEU A 296 27.80 -15.00 -11.74
CA LEU A 296 27.51 -14.92 -10.32
C LEU A 296 28.03 -16.17 -9.61
N PRO A 297 28.87 -16.01 -8.57
CA PRO A 297 29.27 -17.13 -7.74
C PRO A 297 28.08 -17.89 -7.17
N TRP A 298 28.12 -19.21 -7.20
CA TRP A 298 27.03 -20.05 -6.67
C TRP A 298 26.70 -19.75 -5.22
N GLY A 299 27.68 -19.41 -4.39
CA GLY A 299 27.43 -18.99 -3.01
C GLY A 299 26.47 -17.80 -2.92
N LEU A 300 26.65 -16.80 -3.81
CA LEU A 300 25.78 -15.63 -3.85
C LEU A 300 24.37 -15.98 -4.37
N ALA A 301 24.28 -16.85 -5.38
CA ALA A 301 22.99 -17.33 -5.88
C ALA A 301 22.21 -18.11 -4.80
N VAL A 302 22.90 -18.97 -4.03
CA VAL A 302 22.31 -19.68 -2.89
C VAL A 302 21.87 -18.71 -1.79
N MET A 303 22.65 -17.66 -1.48
CA MET A 303 22.25 -16.64 -0.51
C MET A 303 20.97 -15.92 -0.95
N VAL A 304 20.84 -15.58 -2.23
CA VAL A 304 19.58 -14.99 -2.77
C VAL A 304 18.43 -15.98 -2.65
N LEU A 305 18.64 -17.26 -2.95
CA LEU A 305 17.60 -18.29 -2.82
C LEU A 305 17.13 -18.46 -1.37
N VAL A 306 18.04 -18.57 -0.41
CA VAL A 306 17.71 -18.67 1.03
C VAL A 306 16.96 -17.42 1.49
N SER A 307 17.44 -16.25 1.08
CA SER A 307 16.80 -14.97 1.39
C SER A 307 15.38 -14.88 0.81
N ALA A 308 15.19 -15.32 -0.43
CA ALA A 308 13.89 -15.37 -1.10
C ALA A 308 12.93 -16.36 -0.43
N ALA A 309 13.42 -17.52 0.01
CA ALA A 309 12.65 -18.50 0.76
C ALA A 309 12.20 -17.95 2.13
N THR A 310 13.09 -17.28 2.86
CA THR A 310 12.77 -16.61 4.13
C THR A 310 11.72 -15.52 3.94
N TYR A 311 11.85 -14.71 2.89
CA TYR A 311 10.88 -13.69 2.53
C TYR A 311 9.49 -14.30 2.24
N LEU A 312 9.42 -15.37 1.43
CA LEU A 312 8.18 -16.09 1.15
C LEU A 312 7.53 -16.67 2.41
N ALA A 313 8.34 -17.28 3.27
CA ALA A 313 7.88 -17.81 4.56
C ALA A 313 7.32 -16.70 5.47
N GLY A 314 7.99 -15.54 5.51
CA GLY A 314 7.50 -14.35 6.20
C GLY A 314 6.13 -13.90 5.68
N LYS A 315 5.99 -13.77 4.36
CA LYS A 315 4.71 -13.40 3.74
C LYS A 315 3.61 -14.45 3.94
N TYR A 316 3.98 -15.71 4.05
CA TYR A 316 3.03 -16.78 4.40
C TYR A 316 2.62 -16.73 5.88
N ALA A 317 3.50 -16.32 6.78
CA ALA A 317 3.22 -16.19 8.21
C ALA A 317 2.48 -14.88 8.59
N GLU A 318 2.54 -13.85 7.73
CA GLU A 318 1.86 -12.56 7.97
C GLU A 318 0.35 -12.70 8.06
N GLY A 319 -0.26 -11.84 8.90
CA GLY A 319 -1.70 -11.67 9.02
C GLY A 319 -2.39 -12.70 9.92
N GLY A 320 -3.63 -12.39 10.25
CA GLY A 320 -4.54 -13.22 11.02
C GLY A 320 -5.98 -12.96 10.55
N ARG A 321 -6.84 -13.95 10.68
CA ARG A 321 -8.27 -13.74 10.52
C ARG A 321 -8.77 -12.95 11.74
N PRO A 322 -9.61 -11.93 11.56
CA PRO A 322 -10.26 -11.30 12.69
C PRO A 322 -11.15 -12.33 13.40
N VAL A 323 -11.12 -12.34 14.73
CA VAL A 323 -11.82 -13.35 15.53
C VAL A 323 -12.53 -12.72 16.71
N ILE A 324 -13.78 -13.13 16.98
CA ILE A 324 -14.50 -12.87 18.21
C ILE A 324 -14.16 -13.99 19.20
N LEU A 325 -13.67 -13.63 20.37
CA LEU A 325 -13.36 -14.54 21.46
C LEU A 325 -14.51 -14.62 22.47
N SER A 326 -15.15 -13.48 22.77
CA SER A 326 -16.31 -13.41 23.66
C SER A 326 -17.17 -12.19 23.34
N VAL A 327 -18.45 -12.31 23.67
CA VAL A 327 -19.40 -11.19 23.69
C VAL A 327 -20.01 -11.16 25.08
N VAL A 328 -19.92 -10.03 25.74
CA VAL A 328 -20.42 -9.83 27.10
C VAL A 328 -21.21 -8.53 27.16
N ARG A 329 -22.06 -8.38 28.16
CA ARG A 329 -22.70 -7.11 28.44
C ARG A 329 -21.64 -6.06 28.80
N SER A 330 -21.79 -4.83 28.33
CA SER A 330 -20.85 -3.75 28.66
C SER A 330 -20.86 -3.47 30.16
N ARG A 331 -19.69 -3.17 30.75
CA ARG A 331 -19.56 -2.77 32.16
C ARG A 331 -20.41 -1.55 32.51
N GLU A 332 -20.60 -0.65 31.58
CA GLU A 332 -21.45 0.54 31.74
C GLU A 332 -22.95 0.16 31.86
N ALA A 333 -23.34 -1.02 31.38
CA ALA A 333 -24.71 -1.53 31.47
C ALA A 333 -25.03 -2.24 32.81
N GLY A 334 -24.07 -2.34 33.75
CA GLY A 334 -24.24 -2.93 35.08
C GLY A 334 -23.70 -4.37 35.22
N ASP A 335 -24.49 -5.31 35.73
CA ASP A 335 -24.07 -6.69 35.97
C ASP A 335 -23.69 -7.40 34.67
N LEU A 336 -22.44 -7.90 34.62
CA LEU A 336 -21.88 -8.57 33.44
C LEU A 336 -22.49 -9.95 33.20
N ASP A 337 -23.03 -10.58 34.23
CA ASP A 337 -23.62 -11.91 34.15
C ASP A 337 -25.14 -11.85 33.88
N ALA A 338 -25.72 -10.67 33.88
CA ALA A 338 -27.14 -10.49 33.54
C ALA A 338 -27.38 -10.80 32.04
N PRO A 339 -28.56 -11.34 31.70
CA PRO A 339 -28.92 -11.60 30.31
C PRO A 339 -28.85 -10.31 29.46
N ILE A 340 -28.36 -10.46 28.22
CA ILE A 340 -28.28 -9.37 27.26
C ILE A 340 -29.70 -9.05 26.77
N ARG A 341 -30.09 -7.78 26.83
CA ARG A 341 -31.40 -7.29 26.38
C ARG A 341 -31.29 -6.41 25.17
N THR A 342 -32.38 -6.25 24.44
CA THR A 342 -32.50 -5.23 23.40
C THR A 342 -32.27 -3.85 24.03
N GLY A 343 -31.45 -3.03 23.35
CA GLY A 343 -31.04 -1.71 23.87
C GLY A 343 -29.83 -1.72 24.81
N ASP A 344 -29.38 -2.88 25.29
CA ASP A 344 -28.13 -2.97 26.07
C ASP A 344 -26.90 -2.74 25.18
N ASP A 345 -25.87 -2.16 25.77
CA ASP A 345 -24.54 -2.12 25.14
C ASP A 345 -23.81 -3.44 25.39
N ILE A 346 -23.35 -4.08 24.33
CA ILE A 346 -22.49 -5.28 24.38
C ILE A 346 -21.05 -4.95 24.06
N GLU A 347 -20.13 -5.62 24.73
CA GLU A 347 -18.70 -5.55 24.50
C GLU A 347 -18.25 -6.83 23.78
N ILE A 348 -17.83 -6.65 22.52
CA ILE A 348 -17.29 -7.73 21.66
C ILE A 348 -15.79 -7.72 21.83
N ARG A 349 -15.24 -8.78 22.42
CA ARG A 349 -13.81 -8.97 22.64
C ARG A 349 -13.24 -9.93 21.62
N GLY A 350 -12.07 -9.61 21.09
CA GLY A 350 -11.44 -10.42 20.06
C GLY A 350 -10.07 -9.91 19.65
N ALA A 351 -9.71 -10.12 18.39
CA ALA A 351 -8.46 -9.64 17.82
C ALA A 351 -8.63 -9.39 16.33
N GLY A 352 -7.86 -8.43 15.81
CA GLY A 352 -7.80 -8.14 14.39
C GLY A 352 -9.02 -7.37 13.86
N PHE A 353 -9.75 -6.65 14.69
CA PHE A 353 -10.88 -5.85 14.27
C PHE A 353 -10.45 -4.65 13.44
N VAL A 354 -9.27 -4.09 13.72
CA VAL A 354 -8.69 -2.98 12.96
C VAL A 354 -7.62 -3.51 12.01
N PRO A 355 -7.85 -3.45 10.68
CA PRO A 355 -6.87 -3.90 9.71
C PRO A 355 -5.55 -3.16 9.83
N PRO A 356 -4.39 -3.84 9.71
CA PRO A 356 -3.09 -3.20 9.72
C PRO A 356 -2.99 -2.10 8.65
N GLY A 357 -2.48 -0.93 9.04
CA GLY A 357 -2.31 0.21 8.12
C GLY A 357 -3.61 0.96 7.77
N ALA A 358 -4.75 0.59 8.35
CA ALA A 358 -5.97 1.37 8.24
C ALA A 358 -5.77 2.74 8.90
N GLN A 359 -6.00 3.81 8.13
CA GLN A 359 -6.02 5.17 8.66
C GLN A 359 -7.29 5.40 9.48
N THR A 360 -7.32 6.45 10.31
CA THR A 360 -8.46 6.75 11.16
C THR A 360 -9.76 6.82 10.36
N ALA A 361 -9.77 7.53 9.23
CA ALA A 361 -10.94 7.63 8.36
C ALA A 361 -11.43 6.29 7.81
N ASP A 362 -10.50 5.38 7.41
CA ASP A 362 -10.87 4.04 6.91
C ASP A 362 -11.45 3.15 8.03
N ARG A 363 -10.97 3.31 9.27
CA ARG A 363 -11.49 2.56 10.43
C ARG A 363 -12.93 2.92 10.72
N LEU A 364 -13.29 4.18 10.52
CA LEU A 364 -14.56 4.75 10.93
C LEU A 364 -15.68 4.52 9.90
N SER A 365 -15.34 4.57 8.61
CA SER A 365 -16.33 4.58 7.54
C SER A 365 -16.89 3.22 7.15
N ARG A 366 -16.29 2.10 7.64
CA ARG A 366 -16.59 0.79 7.03
C ARG A 366 -16.76 -0.38 8.01
N MET A 367 -16.60 -0.16 9.31
CA MET A 367 -16.77 -1.26 10.27
C MET A 367 -18.24 -1.43 10.63
N VAL A 368 -18.75 -2.65 10.49
CA VAL A 368 -20.14 -3.01 10.76
C VAL A 368 -20.19 -4.25 11.64
N VAL A 369 -21.05 -4.26 12.63
CA VAL A 369 -21.41 -5.43 13.42
C VAL A 369 -22.77 -5.95 12.94
N ARG A 370 -22.84 -7.22 12.60
CA ARG A 370 -24.08 -7.92 12.31
C ARG A 370 -24.56 -8.60 13.58
N ILE A 371 -25.78 -8.32 14.01
CA ILE A 371 -26.46 -8.98 15.13
C ILE A 371 -27.75 -9.61 14.53
N GLY A 372 -27.69 -10.91 14.28
CA GLY A 372 -28.70 -11.58 13.46
C GLY A 372 -28.80 -10.96 12.06
N PRO A 373 -29.99 -10.54 11.64
CA PRO A 373 -30.21 -9.87 10.36
C PRO A 373 -29.86 -8.37 10.38
N VAL A 374 -29.67 -7.77 11.55
CA VAL A 374 -29.51 -6.32 11.73
C VAL A 374 -28.04 -5.91 11.59
N HIS A 375 -27.77 -4.84 10.86
CA HIS A 375 -26.45 -4.27 10.69
C HIS A 375 -26.32 -3.01 11.56
N VAL A 376 -25.32 -3.01 12.43
CA VAL A 376 -25.04 -1.91 13.35
C VAL A 376 -23.71 -1.29 12.98
N HIS A 377 -23.66 0.01 12.70
CA HIS A 377 -22.41 0.73 12.63
C HIS A 377 -21.78 0.82 14.02
N VAL A 378 -20.48 0.62 14.10
CA VAL A 378 -19.75 0.71 15.37
C VAL A 378 -19.79 2.17 15.83
N PRO A 379 -20.36 2.46 17.01
CA PRO A 379 -20.44 3.84 17.49
C PRO A 379 -19.04 4.38 17.78
N LEU A 380 -18.77 5.58 17.29
CA LEU A 380 -17.51 6.25 17.51
C LEU A 380 -17.61 7.08 18.79
N VAL A 381 -16.78 6.76 19.76
CA VAL A 381 -16.70 7.52 21.01
C VAL A 381 -15.44 8.37 20.97
N PRO A 382 -15.57 9.68 20.70
CA PRO A 382 -14.40 10.55 20.67
C PRO A 382 -13.83 10.74 22.07
N VAL A 383 -12.50 10.61 22.18
CA VAL A 383 -11.72 10.88 23.39
C VAL A 383 -10.50 11.72 23.02
N THR A 384 -9.86 12.35 24.00
CA THR A 384 -8.63 13.11 23.76
C THR A 384 -7.60 12.24 23.06
N GLY A 385 -7.19 12.66 21.86
CA GLY A 385 -6.21 11.93 21.05
C GLY A 385 -6.77 10.84 20.15
N GLY A 386 -8.10 10.61 20.09
CA GLY A 386 -8.66 9.60 19.17
C GLY A 386 -10.07 9.14 19.52
N PHE A 387 -10.26 7.83 19.53
CA PHE A 387 -11.53 7.20 19.83
C PHE A 387 -11.33 6.04 20.80
N SER A 388 -12.26 5.85 21.75
CA SER A 388 -12.27 4.67 22.61
C SER A 388 -12.88 3.45 21.91
N ASN A 389 -13.60 3.66 20.82
CA ASN A 389 -14.23 2.64 19.99
C ASN A 389 -14.17 3.09 18.52
N PRO A 390 -13.82 2.27 17.53
CA PRO A 390 -13.36 0.89 17.64
C PRO A 390 -11.88 0.73 18.04
N THR A 391 -11.56 -0.35 18.76
CA THR A 391 -10.17 -0.79 18.99
C THR A 391 -9.88 -2.11 18.28
N ASP A 392 -8.62 -2.53 18.23
CA ASP A 392 -8.24 -3.80 17.60
C ASP A 392 -8.77 -5.03 18.35
N ALA A 393 -8.99 -4.90 19.66
CA ALA A 393 -9.35 -6.02 20.53
C ALA A 393 -10.76 -5.93 21.12
N VAL A 394 -11.36 -4.75 21.15
CA VAL A 394 -12.65 -4.51 21.81
C VAL A 394 -13.51 -3.58 21.00
N LEU A 395 -14.77 -3.95 20.82
CA LEU A 395 -15.82 -3.12 20.21
C LEU A 395 -17.02 -3.07 21.16
N THR A 396 -17.54 -1.88 21.39
CA THR A 396 -18.79 -1.68 22.12
C THR A 396 -19.88 -1.25 21.15
N VAL A 397 -20.98 -1.98 21.10
CA VAL A 397 -22.13 -1.67 20.22
C VAL A 397 -23.43 -1.88 20.96
N PRO A 398 -24.47 -1.07 20.69
CA PRO A 398 -25.80 -1.32 21.22
C PRO A 398 -26.46 -2.49 20.49
N VAL A 399 -27.25 -3.29 21.21
CA VAL A 399 -28.14 -4.28 20.62
C VAL A 399 -29.37 -3.52 20.10
N PRO A 400 -29.67 -3.50 18.80
CA PRO A 400 -30.83 -2.78 18.26
C PRO A 400 -32.15 -3.34 18.79
N ALA A 401 -33.15 -2.46 18.92
CA ALA A 401 -34.50 -2.88 19.30
C ALA A 401 -35.17 -3.80 18.26
N ASP A 402 -34.70 -3.77 17.02
CA ASP A 402 -35.21 -4.60 15.92
C ASP A 402 -34.67 -6.04 15.93
N VAL A 403 -33.79 -6.37 16.88
CA VAL A 403 -33.29 -7.74 17.06
C VAL A 403 -34.32 -8.55 17.83
N GLU A 404 -34.81 -9.62 17.19
CA GLU A 404 -35.76 -10.54 17.84
C GLU A 404 -35.13 -11.25 19.03
N PRO A 405 -35.82 -11.36 20.19
CA PRO A 405 -35.35 -12.13 21.33
C PRO A 405 -35.09 -13.60 20.96
N GLY A 406 -34.05 -14.17 21.50
CA GLY A 406 -33.64 -15.54 21.27
C GLY A 406 -32.14 -15.67 20.99
N ARG A 407 -31.75 -16.80 20.43
CA ARG A 407 -30.35 -17.07 20.07
C ARG A 407 -30.00 -16.41 18.76
N VAL A 408 -29.07 -15.46 18.81
CA VAL A 408 -28.65 -14.62 17.68
C VAL A 408 -27.15 -14.72 17.47
N ASP A 409 -26.72 -14.75 16.20
CA ASP A 409 -25.29 -14.71 15.84
C ASP A 409 -24.79 -13.28 15.77
N VAL A 410 -23.64 -13.02 16.40
CA VAL A 410 -22.88 -11.78 16.29
C VAL A 410 -21.68 -11.99 15.36
N GLN A 411 -21.45 -11.10 14.42
CA GLN A 411 -20.33 -11.14 13.49
C GLN A 411 -19.83 -9.72 13.22
N VAL A 412 -18.51 -9.52 13.19
CA VAL A 412 -17.89 -8.23 12.83
C VAL A 412 -17.38 -8.29 11.40
N VAL A 413 -17.72 -7.28 10.62
CA VAL A 413 -17.14 -7.00 9.30
C VAL A 413 -16.17 -5.83 9.46
N THR A 414 -14.89 -6.09 9.24
CA THR A 414 -13.84 -5.08 9.42
C THR A 414 -13.81 -4.06 8.27
N ALA A 415 -13.09 -2.96 8.43
CA ALA A 415 -12.93 -1.94 7.40
C ALA A 415 -12.27 -2.48 6.09
N ALA A 416 -11.60 -3.62 6.13
CA ALA A 416 -11.08 -4.32 4.95
C ALA A 416 -12.11 -5.28 4.31
N GLY A 417 -13.32 -5.37 4.86
CA GLY A 417 -14.35 -6.31 4.41
C GLY A 417 -14.14 -7.76 4.87
N ALA A 418 -13.19 -8.00 5.79
CA ALA A 418 -12.98 -9.33 6.35
C ALA A 418 -14.01 -9.61 7.45
N GLU A 419 -14.57 -10.83 7.44
CA GLU A 419 -15.57 -11.29 8.40
C GLU A 419 -14.92 -12.12 9.50
N THR A 420 -15.37 -11.89 10.75
CA THR A 420 -14.99 -12.75 11.90
C THR A 420 -15.70 -14.11 11.85
N ASN A 421 -15.39 -14.99 12.81
CA ASN A 421 -16.27 -16.08 13.16
C ASN A 421 -17.63 -15.53 13.67
N ARG A 422 -18.65 -16.35 13.60
CA ARG A 422 -19.95 -16.08 14.24
C ARG A 422 -19.88 -16.49 15.70
N TYR A 423 -20.42 -15.66 16.57
CA TYR A 423 -20.51 -15.90 18.00
C TYR A 423 -21.97 -15.80 18.43
N ALA A 424 -22.53 -16.89 18.95
CA ALA A 424 -23.92 -16.92 19.34
C ALA A 424 -24.10 -16.29 20.73
N ILE A 425 -25.11 -15.43 20.87
CA ILE A 425 -25.55 -14.84 22.13
C ILE A 425 -27.04 -15.10 22.32
N ASP A 426 -27.51 -15.08 23.56
CA ASP A 426 -28.92 -15.14 23.90
C ASP A 426 -29.39 -13.73 24.25
N VAL A 427 -30.36 -13.20 23.47
CA VAL A 427 -30.97 -11.88 23.67
C VAL A 427 -32.34 -12.08 24.28
N THR A 428 -32.63 -11.34 25.32
CA THR A 428 -33.94 -11.33 26.01
C THR A 428 -34.62 -9.97 25.86
N ASP A 429 -35.92 -9.92 26.06
CA ASP A 429 -36.69 -8.68 26.09
C ASP A 429 -36.34 -7.79 27.29
#